data_2bc01e48c8981d8e92b9ad656552fb76
#
_entry.id   2bc01e48c8981d8e92b9ad656552fb76
#
_cell.length_a   1.000
_cell.length_b   1.000
_cell.length_c   1.000
_cell.angle_alpha   90.00
_cell.angle_beta   90.00
_cell.angle_gamma   90.00
#
_symmetry.space_group_name_H-M   'P 1'
#
loop_
_entity.id
_entity.type
_entity.pdbx_description
1 polymer ?
#
loop_
_entity_poly.entity_id
_entity_poly.type
_entity_poly.pdbx_seq_one_letter_code
_entity_poly.pdbx_strand_id
1 'polypeptide(L)'
;TGTTPVLTIGDAGAEDTAIVFDGNAQDFYIALDDSADDLVIGLGSTIGTTPIISLTEAGAVTMKNVGTGDDNPMVLTLQTSEADMAQDDVIGKIAFQAPDEGTGTDAILVSGAIQAVAEGDHSSSSNATRLEFMTGASEVATTKMSVSSGGDVKFNSGFGSVTTVFGCRAWANINQTSTQAIKGSGGVSSITDTGVGATDVNFSTNMPDGNYCTSISPGGSLLSTGNQQFPVAVGNDGVEAVDKGVIGSRQCDNDGDTFAAADSAQISIAFFR
;
A
#
# COMPACT_ATOMS: atom_id res chain seq x y z
N THR A 1 -43.11 5.38 -36.89
CA THR A 1 -42.12 6.26 -36.21
C THR A 1 -42.60 6.44 -34.78
N GLY A 2 -42.13 5.55 -33.87
CA GLY A 2 -42.45 5.64 -32.46
C GLY A 2 -41.75 6.83 -31.83
N THR A 3 -42.49 7.72 -31.19
CA THR A 3 -41.93 8.68 -30.26
C THR A 3 -41.58 7.93 -28.99
N THR A 4 -40.35 8.09 -28.49
CA THR A 4 -39.93 7.55 -27.20
C THR A 4 -40.82 8.16 -26.10
N PRO A 5 -41.50 7.37 -25.27
CA PRO A 5 -42.28 7.90 -24.14
C PRO A 5 -41.36 8.69 -23.20
N VAL A 6 -41.75 9.92 -22.87
CA VAL A 6 -41.00 10.80 -21.97
C VAL A 6 -41.93 11.27 -20.86
N LEU A 7 -41.49 11.15 -19.58
CA LEU A 7 -42.08 11.82 -18.47
C LEU A 7 -41.26 13.08 -18.18
N THR A 8 -41.89 14.25 -18.38
CA THR A 8 -41.27 15.54 -18.04
C THR A 8 -41.77 15.97 -16.67
N ILE A 9 -40.87 16.32 -15.77
CA ILE A 9 -41.13 16.88 -14.45
C ILE A 9 -40.51 18.28 -14.43
N GLY A 10 -41.28 19.29 -14.04
CA GLY A 10 -40.91 20.70 -14.12
C GLY A 10 -41.42 21.39 -15.37
N ASP A 11 -41.37 22.70 -15.39
CA ASP A 11 -41.87 23.58 -16.46
C ASP A 11 -40.78 24.50 -17.07
N ALA A 12 -39.49 24.20 -16.75
CA ALA A 12 -38.32 25.01 -17.10
C ALA A 12 -38.23 26.37 -16.35
N GLY A 13 -38.91 26.49 -15.23
CA GLY A 13 -38.74 27.61 -14.28
C GLY A 13 -37.50 27.44 -13.43
N ALA A 14 -37.15 28.48 -12.66
CA ALA A 14 -36.04 28.48 -11.73
C ALA A 14 -36.46 27.89 -10.38
N GLU A 15 -36.95 26.66 -10.37
CA GLU A 15 -37.35 25.93 -9.18
C GLU A 15 -36.82 24.50 -9.19
N ASP A 16 -36.54 23.97 -8.01
CA ASP A 16 -36.18 22.56 -7.83
C ASP A 16 -37.31 21.65 -8.32
N THR A 17 -36.96 20.58 -8.99
CA THR A 17 -37.92 19.56 -9.43
C THR A 17 -37.57 18.21 -8.87
N ALA A 18 -38.53 17.50 -8.29
CA ALA A 18 -38.24 16.25 -7.56
C ALA A 18 -39.31 15.17 -7.71
N ILE A 19 -38.85 13.93 -7.56
CA ILE A 19 -39.64 12.80 -7.13
C ILE A 19 -39.30 12.52 -5.67
N VAL A 20 -40.24 12.64 -4.78
CA VAL A 20 -40.07 12.35 -3.36
C VAL A 20 -40.72 10.99 -3.03
N PHE A 21 -39.93 10.14 -2.39
CA PHE A 21 -40.40 8.88 -1.80
C PHE A 21 -40.70 9.15 -0.33
N ASP A 22 -41.97 9.40 -0.04
CA ASP A 22 -42.48 9.76 1.29
C ASP A 22 -42.59 8.47 2.15
N GLY A 23 -41.63 8.26 3.02
CA GLY A 23 -41.51 7.11 3.90
C GLY A 23 -41.89 7.43 5.36
N ASN A 24 -42.42 6.45 6.11
CA ASN A 24 -42.81 6.67 7.50
C ASN A 24 -41.61 7.05 8.42
N ALA A 25 -40.39 6.57 8.12
CA ALA A 25 -39.23 6.82 8.96
C ALA A 25 -38.25 7.80 8.31
N GLN A 26 -38.12 7.78 6.99
CA GLN A 26 -37.17 8.58 6.23
C GLN A 26 -37.65 8.76 4.80
N ASP A 27 -37.67 10.00 4.35
CA ASP A 27 -37.92 10.34 2.94
C ASP A 27 -36.63 10.27 2.15
N PHE A 28 -36.78 9.95 0.86
CA PHE A 28 -35.72 10.05 -0.15
C PHE A 28 -36.23 10.84 -1.35
N TYR A 29 -35.31 11.51 -2.02
CA TYR A 29 -35.64 12.19 -3.28
C TYR A 29 -34.65 11.88 -4.40
N ILE A 30 -35.15 11.98 -5.64
CA ILE A 30 -34.37 12.15 -6.86
C ILE A 30 -34.80 13.49 -7.45
N ALA A 31 -33.89 14.43 -7.61
CA ALA A 31 -34.24 15.82 -7.90
C ALA A 31 -33.21 16.52 -8.78
N LEU A 32 -33.68 17.58 -9.48
CA LEU A 32 -32.82 18.64 -9.98
C LEU A 32 -32.81 19.73 -8.91
N ASP A 33 -31.62 20.08 -8.40
CA ASP A 33 -31.36 21.23 -7.57
C ASP A 33 -31.03 22.41 -8.49
N ASP A 34 -31.98 23.29 -8.77
CA ASP A 34 -31.85 24.41 -9.71
C ASP A 34 -30.79 25.43 -9.23
N SER A 35 -30.65 25.57 -7.93
CA SER A 35 -29.67 26.52 -7.34
C SER A 35 -28.21 26.09 -7.56
N ALA A 36 -27.97 24.78 -7.76
CA ALA A 36 -26.65 24.20 -7.97
C ALA A 36 -26.45 23.67 -9.39
N ASP A 37 -27.52 23.61 -10.20
CA ASP A 37 -27.56 22.96 -11.52
C ASP A 37 -27.16 21.47 -11.45
N ASP A 38 -27.49 20.78 -10.34
CA ASP A 38 -27.07 19.42 -10.06
C ASP A 38 -28.24 18.44 -10.08
N LEU A 39 -28.05 17.25 -10.68
CA LEU A 39 -28.95 16.12 -10.45
C LEU A 39 -28.53 15.43 -9.14
N VAL A 40 -29.47 15.37 -8.18
CA VAL A 40 -29.19 14.89 -6.82
C VAL A 40 -30.08 13.74 -6.38
N ILE A 41 -29.52 12.83 -5.57
CA ILE A 41 -30.26 11.81 -4.82
C ILE A 41 -29.93 12.05 -3.35
N GLY A 42 -30.94 12.21 -2.51
CA GLY A 42 -30.71 12.60 -1.11
C GLY A 42 -31.78 12.15 -0.15
N LEU A 43 -31.58 12.55 1.11
CA LEU A 43 -32.46 12.30 2.24
C LEU A 43 -33.38 13.50 2.51
N GLY A 44 -34.58 13.20 3.02
CA GLY A 44 -35.60 14.21 3.33
C GLY A 44 -36.44 14.59 2.15
N SER A 45 -37.25 15.64 2.28
CA SER A 45 -38.12 16.18 1.25
C SER A 45 -37.69 17.58 0.77
N THR A 46 -36.60 18.14 1.31
CA THR A 46 -36.02 19.44 0.92
C THR A 46 -34.77 19.20 0.07
N ILE A 47 -34.88 19.58 -1.20
CA ILE A 47 -33.83 19.37 -2.18
C ILE A 47 -32.56 20.16 -1.81
N GLY A 48 -31.38 19.66 -2.17
CA GLY A 48 -30.09 20.29 -1.94
C GLY A 48 -29.56 20.27 -0.50
N THR A 49 -30.42 19.95 0.49
CA THR A 49 -30.00 20.01 1.91
C THR A 49 -29.14 18.81 2.34
N THR A 50 -29.49 17.59 1.92
CA THR A 50 -28.83 16.35 2.32
C THR A 50 -28.60 15.43 1.11
N PRO A 51 -27.88 15.88 0.07
CA PRO A 51 -27.56 15.01 -1.06
C PRO A 51 -26.57 13.91 -0.63
N ILE A 52 -26.83 12.68 -1.06
CA ILE A 52 -25.94 11.52 -0.94
C ILE A 52 -25.13 11.34 -2.22
N ILE A 53 -25.79 11.54 -3.37
CA ILE A 53 -25.17 11.51 -4.70
C ILE A 53 -25.52 12.81 -5.39
N SER A 54 -24.51 13.47 -5.95
CA SER A 54 -24.66 14.65 -6.83
C SER A 54 -23.92 14.40 -8.13
N LEU A 55 -24.61 14.74 -9.25
CA LEU A 55 -24.01 14.80 -10.57
C LEU A 55 -24.09 16.26 -11.03
N THR A 56 -22.91 16.89 -11.17
CA THR A 56 -22.83 18.28 -11.62
C THR A 56 -23.03 18.41 -13.13
N GLU A 57 -23.40 19.59 -13.61
CA GLU A 57 -23.45 19.91 -15.07
C GLU A 57 -22.12 19.64 -15.77
N ALA A 58 -21.00 19.78 -15.08
CA ALA A 58 -19.65 19.47 -15.59
C ALA A 58 -19.32 17.97 -15.64
N GLY A 59 -20.25 17.09 -15.24
CA GLY A 59 -20.11 15.64 -15.26
C GLY A 59 -19.33 15.03 -14.07
N ALA A 60 -19.08 15.79 -13.01
CA ALA A 60 -18.50 15.23 -11.79
C ALA A 60 -19.58 14.48 -11.00
N VAL A 61 -19.18 13.35 -10.39
CA VAL A 61 -20.03 12.55 -9.49
C VAL A 61 -19.45 12.65 -8.08
N THR A 62 -20.27 13.10 -7.14
CA THR A 62 -19.93 13.11 -5.70
C THR A 62 -20.82 12.12 -4.96
N MET A 63 -20.24 11.26 -4.15
CA MET A 63 -20.93 10.43 -3.18
C MET A 63 -20.52 10.89 -1.77
N LYS A 64 -21.50 11.17 -0.91
CA LYS A 64 -21.28 11.76 0.41
C LYS A 64 -22.10 11.07 1.49
N ASN A 65 -21.45 10.70 2.60
CA ASN A 65 -22.20 10.40 3.83
C ASN A 65 -22.73 11.70 4.43
N VAL A 66 -24.00 11.74 4.76
CA VAL A 66 -24.65 12.93 5.33
C VAL A 66 -24.53 13.01 6.86
N GLY A 67 -24.03 11.97 7.51
CA GLY A 67 -23.76 11.96 8.95
C GLY A 67 -22.66 12.96 9.32
N THR A 68 -22.90 13.78 10.35
CA THR A 68 -21.96 14.84 10.81
C THR A 68 -21.18 14.47 12.06
N GLY A 69 -21.40 13.27 12.64
CA GLY A 69 -20.65 12.78 13.79
C GLY A 69 -19.25 12.30 13.43
N ASP A 70 -18.41 12.08 14.44
CA ASP A 70 -17.11 11.46 14.27
C ASP A 70 -17.29 10.02 13.73
N ASP A 71 -16.28 9.53 12.98
CA ASP A 71 -16.22 8.16 12.44
C ASP A 71 -17.38 7.79 11.48
N ASN A 72 -17.85 8.75 10.68
CA ASN A 72 -18.83 8.55 9.62
C ASN A 72 -18.18 8.59 8.21
N PRO A 73 -17.39 7.59 7.82
CA PRO A 73 -16.80 7.57 6.48
C PRO A 73 -17.86 7.33 5.41
N MET A 74 -17.62 7.81 4.19
CA MET A 74 -18.34 7.32 3.03
C MET A 74 -17.84 5.92 2.67
N VAL A 75 -18.74 4.95 2.58
CA VAL A 75 -18.40 3.57 2.22
C VAL A 75 -19.06 3.24 0.88
N LEU A 76 -18.23 2.90 -0.11
CA LEU A 76 -18.67 2.29 -1.38
C LEU A 76 -18.34 0.80 -1.34
N THR A 77 -19.35 -0.04 -1.28
CA THR A 77 -19.20 -1.50 -1.33
C THR A 77 -19.44 -1.98 -2.75
N LEU A 78 -18.42 -2.60 -3.34
CA LEU A 78 -18.53 -3.35 -4.59
C LEU A 78 -18.65 -4.83 -4.24
N GLN A 79 -19.80 -5.43 -4.53
CA GLN A 79 -20.10 -6.80 -4.16
C GLN A 79 -20.59 -7.58 -5.38
N THR A 80 -19.99 -8.74 -5.62
CA THR A 80 -20.57 -9.71 -6.55
C THR A 80 -21.76 -10.44 -5.93
N SER A 81 -22.66 -10.94 -6.77
CA SER A 81 -23.72 -11.86 -6.34
C SER A 81 -23.33 -13.34 -6.53
N GLU A 82 -22.10 -13.62 -6.84
CA GLU A 82 -21.58 -14.98 -6.93
C GLU A 82 -21.68 -15.69 -5.57
N ALA A 83 -22.16 -16.94 -5.60
CA ALA A 83 -22.42 -17.70 -4.37
C ALA A 83 -21.30 -18.67 -4.00
N ASP A 84 -20.29 -18.82 -4.86
CA ASP A 84 -19.17 -19.76 -4.72
C ASP A 84 -17.86 -19.06 -5.12
N MET A 85 -17.34 -18.25 -4.19
CA MET A 85 -16.08 -17.53 -4.40
C MET A 85 -14.90 -18.48 -4.30
N ALA A 86 -14.26 -18.77 -5.42
CA ALA A 86 -13.10 -19.62 -5.56
C ALA A 86 -11.80 -18.81 -5.76
N GLN A 87 -10.67 -19.50 -5.77
CA GLN A 87 -9.38 -18.87 -6.06
C GLN A 87 -9.41 -18.15 -7.42
N ASP A 88 -8.87 -16.93 -7.43
CA ASP A 88 -8.77 -16.02 -8.58
C ASP A 88 -10.07 -15.36 -9.04
N ASP A 89 -11.19 -15.56 -8.34
CA ASP A 89 -12.42 -14.82 -8.60
C ASP A 89 -12.30 -13.34 -8.21
N VAL A 90 -12.85 -12.47 -9.06
CA VAL A 90 -12.84 -11.02 -8.83
C VAL A 90 -14.08 -10.61 -8.05
N ILE A 91 -13.90 -10.12 -6.83
CA ILE A 91 -14.98 -9.66 -5.96
C ILE A 91 -15.57 -8.33 -6.42
N GLY A 92 -14.69 -7.40 -6.82
CA GLY A 92 -15.06 -6.09 -7.32
C GLY A 92 -13.88 -5.39 -7.98
N LYS A 93 -14.19 -4.46 -8.91
CA LYS A 93 -13.20 -3.76 -9.72
C LYS A 93 -13.60 -2.31 -9.98
N ILE A 94 -12.65 -1.40 -9.89
CA ILE A 94 -12.73 -0.03 -10.40
C ILE A 94 -11.80 0.05 -11.58
N ALA A 95 -12.35 0.36 -12.78
CA ALA A 95 -11.61 0.44 -14.02
C ALA A 95 -11.51 1.88 -14.50
N PHE A 96 -10.35 2.24 -15.05
CA PHE A 96 -10.06 3.54 -15.67
C PHE A 96 -9.80 3.30 -17.15
N GLN A 97 -10.58 3.98 -17.97
CA GLN A 97 -10.55 3.85 -19.43
C GLN A 97 -10.49 5.22 -20.07
N ALA A 98 -9.61 5.40 -21.04
CA ALA A 98 -9.57 6.63 -21.84
C ALA A 98 -10.82 6.73 -22.71
N PRO A 99 -11.24 7.95 -23.10
CA PRO A 99 -12.30 8.12 -24.07
C PRO A 99 -11.87 7.60 -25.46
N ASP A 100 -12.85 7.42 -26.34
CA ASP A 100 -12.59 7.09 -27.75
C ASP A 100 -11.64 8.08 -28.41
N GLU A 101 -10.39 7.66 -28.57
CA GLU A 101 -9.44 8.31 -29.45
C GLU A 101 -9.72 7.83 -30.88
N GLY A 102 -9.85 8.73 -31.85
CA GLY A 102 -10.38 8.48 -33.18
C GLY A 102 -9.64 7.43 -34.03
N THR A 103 -8.52 6.90 -33.59
CA THR A 103 -7.77 5.86 -34.31
C THR A 103 -7.04 4.92 -33.32
N GLY A 104 -7.35 3.63 -33.42
CA GLY A 104 -6.62 2.57 -32.71
C GLY A 104 -7.46 1.85 -31.68
N THR A 105 -7.25 0.55 -31.57
CA THR A 105 -7.98 -0.33 -30.67
C THR A 105 -7.45 -0.26 -29.24
N ASP A 106 -6.18 0.15 -29.04
CA ASP A 106 -5.52 0.16 -27.74
C ASP A 106 -5.99 1.33 -26.87
N ALA A 107 -6.33 2.47 -27.50
CA ALA A 107 -6.79 3.67 -26.79
C ALA A 107 -8.10 3.46 -26.01
N ILE A 108 -8.97 2.57 -26.48
CA ILE A 108 -10.27 2.28 -25.86
C ILE A 108 -10.22 1.13 -24.84
N LEU A 109 -9.04 0.56 -24.58
CA LEU A 109 -8.88 -0.50 -23.59
C LEU A 109 -8.84 0.08 -22.18
N VAL A 110 -9.21 -0.72 -21.19
CA VAL A 110 -9.02 -0.37 -19.77
C VAL A 110 -7.53 -0.20 -19.51
N SER A 111 -7.11 1.04 -19.27
CA SER A 111 -5.69 1.42 -19.12
C SER A 111 -5.17 1.20 -17.70
N GLY A 112 -6.05 1.23 -16.69
CA GLY A 112 -5.71 0.99 -15.30
C GLY A 112 -6.89 0.45 -14.53
N ALA A 113 -6.63 -0.23 -13.43
CA ALA A 113 -7.68 -0.72 -12.54
C ALA A 113 -7.16 -0.99 -11.12
N ILE A 114 -8.09 -1.00 -10.17
CA ILE A 114 -7.91 -1.56 -8.83
C ILE A 114 -8.98 -2.63 -8.65
N GLN A 115 -8.59 -3.84 -8.23
CA GLN A 115 -9.53 -4.93 -8.00
C GLN A 115 -9.18 -5.75 -6.76
N ALA A 116 -10.22 -6.35 -6.15
CA ALA A 116 -10.09 -7.33 -5.09
C ALA A 116 -10.30 -8.73 -5.67
N VAL A 117 -9.39 -9.66 -5.35
CA VAL A 117 -9.36 -11.00 -5.93
C VAL A 117 -9.19 -12.04 -4.83
N ALA A 118 -10.03 -13.06 -4.82
CA ALA A 118 -9.96 -14.16 -3.87
C ALA A 118 -8.63 -14.93 -4.00
N GLU A 119 -7.97 -15.24 -2.88
CA GLU A 119 -6.74 -16.04 -2.86
C GLU A 119 -7.00 -17.54 -2.69
N GLY A 120 -8.24 -17.90 -2.44
CA GLY A 120 -8.72 -19.26 -2.28
C GLY A 120 -10.22 -19.26 -2.10
N ASP A 121 -10.81 -20.44 -1.90
CA ASP A 121 -12.24 -20.58 -1.65
C ASP A 121 -12.63 -19.84 -0.38
N HIS A 122 -13.63 -18.96 -0.48
CA HIS A 122 -14.18 -18.30 0.68
C HIS A 122 -15.08 -19.25 1.48
N SER A 123 -15.03 -19.11 2.79
CA SER A 123 -15.79 -19.96 3.72
C SER A 123 -16.17 -19.20 4.98
N SER A 124 -16.85 -19.88 5.91
CA SER A 124 -17.18 -19.28 7.22
C SER A 124 -15.94 -18.88 8.06
N SER A 125 -14.74 -19.35 7.69
CA SER A 125 -13.49 -19.09 8.40
C SER A 125 -12.38 -18.47 7.53
N SER A 126 -12.64 -18.22 6.23
CA SER A 126 -11.67 -17.64 5.32
C SER A 126 -12.35 -16.70 4.32
N ASN A 127 -11.82 -15.50 4.22
CA ASN A 127 -12.10 -14.54 3.16
C ASN A 127 -10.79 -13.96 2.61
N ALA A 128 -9.75 -14.81 2.50
CA ALA A 128 -8.44 -14.40 2.07
C ALA A 128 -8.51 -13.75 0.68
N THR A 129 -8.11 -12.50 0.60
CA THR A 129 -8.25 -11.65 -0.59
C THR A 129 -6.98 -10.82 -0.79
N ARG A 130 -6.52 -10.74 -2.04
CA ARG A 130 -5.49 -9.79 -2.45
C ARG A 130 -6.10 -8.57 -3.12
N LEU A 131 -5.49 -7.42 -2.92
CA LEU A 131 -5.80 -6.20 -3.65
C LEU A 131 -4.76 -6.04 -4.77
N GLU A 132 -5.22 -5.83 -6.00
CA GLU A 132 -4.38 -5.70 -7.19
C GLU A 132 -4.46 -4.30 -7.78
N PHE A 133 -3.30 -3.75 -8.18
CA PHE A 133 -3.14 -2.52 -8.94
C PHE A 133 -2.67 -2.89 -10.33
N MET A 134 -3.42 -2.42 -11.34
CA MET A 134 -3.27 -2.84 -12.74
C MET A 134 -2.98 -1.63 -13.62
N THR A 135 -2.06 -1.79 -14.56
CA THR A 135 -1.82 -0.83 -15.65
C THR A 135 -1.55 -1.57 -16.95
N GLY A 136 -1.85 -0.92 -18.06
CA GLY A 136 -1.54 -1.38 -19.43
C GLY A 136 -0.62 -0.40 -20.15
N ALA A 137 0.07 -0.86 -21.19
CA ALA A 137 0.86 -0.05 -22.11
C ALA A 137 0.18 0.06 -23.47
N SER A 138 -0.12 -1.09 -24.08
CA SER A 138 -0.89 -1.23 -25.33
C SER A 138 -1.85 -2.44 -25.27
N GLU A 139 -2.06 -2.96 -24.08
CA GLU A 139 -2.99 -4.06 -23.79
C GLU A 139 -3.97 -3.66 -22.69
N VAL A 140 -4.98 -4.47 -22.47
CA VAL A 140 -5.83 -4.33 -21.28
C VAL A 140 -4.96 -4.36 -20.03
N ALA A 141 -5.23 -3.47 -19.08
CA ALA A 141 -4.48 -3.37 -17.83
C ALA A 141 -4.32 -4.73 -17.13
N THR A 142 -3.09 -5.05 -16.78
CA THR A 142 -2.69 -6.27 -16.08
C THR A 142 -2.06 -5.92 -14.73
N THR A 143 -2.09 -6.85 -13.79
CA THR A 143 -1.56 -6.65 -12.44
C THR A 143 -0.06 -6.32 -12.49
N LYS A 144 0.32 -5.19 -11.90
CA LYS A 144 1.72 -4.77 -11.74
C LYS A 144 2.15 -4.74 -10.26
N MET A 145 1.19 -4.65 -9.35
CA MET A 145 1.42 -4.68 -7.91
C MET A 145 0.23 -5.35 -7.23
N SER A 146 0.48 -6.09 -6.15
CA SER A 146 -0.57 -6.60 -5.28
C SER A 146 -0.16 -6.60 -3.82
N VAL A 147 -1.16 -6.58 -2.94
CA VAL A 147 -1.02 -6.81 -1.50
C VAL A 147 -1.85 -8.04 -1.16
N SER A 148 -1.20 -9.09 -0.66
CA SER A 148 -1.86 -10.34 -0.26
C SER A 148 -2.61 -10.20 1.08
N SER A 149 -3.47 -11.15 1.40
CA SER A 149 -4.13 -11.26 2.71
C SER A 149 -3.14 -11.40 3.87
N GLY A 150 -1.96 -11.94 3.63
CA GLY A 150 -0.85 -12.03 4.58
C GLY A 150 -0.03 -10.75 4.74
N GLY A 151 -0.30 -9.70 3.94
CA GLY A 151 0.42 -8.44 3.95
C GLY A 151 1.69 -8.43 3.08
N ASP A 152 1.91 -9.45 2.26
CA ASP A 152 3.02 -9.45 1.31
C ASP A 152 2.74 -8.48 0.16
N VAL A 153 3.69 -7.60 -0.11
CA VAL A 153 3.67 -6.75 -1.30
C VAL A 153 4.40 -7.48 -2.43
N LYS A 154 3.71 -7.64 -3.56
CA LYS A 154 4.30 -8.15 -4.81
C LYS A 154 4.31 -7.03 -5.84
N PHE A 155 5.39 -6.93 -6.59
CA PHE A 155 5.58 -5.81 -7.51
C PHE A 155 6.35 -6.27 -8.76
N ASN A 156 5.95 -5.72 -9.90
CA ASN A 156 6.73 -5.79 -11.13
C ASN A 156 7.45 -4.45 -11.33
N SER A 157 8.77 -4.46 -11.18
CA SER A 157 9.62 -3.27 -11.34
C SER A 157 9.94 -2.94 -12.80
N GLY A 158 9.20 -3.50 -13.77
CA GLY A 158 9.54 -3.46 -15.21
C GLY A 158 10.53 -4.56 -15.62
N PHE A 159 10.85 -5.47 -14.69
CA PHE A 159 11.76 -6.59 -14.91
C PHE A 159 11.14 -7.89 -14.40
N GLY A 160 10.90 -8.83 -15.31
CA GLY A 160 10.32 -10.13 -14.99
C GLY A 160 8.81 -10.08 -14.70
N SER A 161 8.34 -10.93 -13.80
CA SER A 161 6.94 -11.02 -13.36
C SER A 161 6.70 -10.31 -12.02
N VAL A 162 5.44 -10.16 -11.65
CA VAL A 162 5.05 -9.69 -10.31
C VAL A 162 5.55 -10.69 -9.27
N THR A 163 6.44 -10.24 -8.37
CA THR A 163 7.07 -11.08 -7.35
C THR A 163 7.18 -10.33 -6.02
N THR A 164 7.38 -11.07 -4.92
CA THR A 164 7.48 -10.50 -3.59
C THR A 164 8.63 -9.50 -3.49
N VAL A 165 8.34 -8.34 -2.91
CA VAL A 165 9.32 -7.31 -2.58
C VAL A 165 9.87 -7.57 -1.18
N PHE A 166 11.18 -7.79 -1.09
CA PHE A 166 11.85 -7.92 0.19
C PHE A 166 12.21 -6.53 0.73
N GLY A 167 11.53 -6.12 1.79
CA GLY A 167 11.71 -4.81 2.41
C GLY A 167 12.77 -4.82 3.51
N CYS A 168 13.29 -3.63 3.85
CA CYS A 168 14.09 -3.47 5.05
C CYS A 168 13.18 -3.67 6.29
N ARG A 169 13.42 -4.73 7.04
CA ARG A 169 12.61 -5.09 8.24
C ARG A 169 13.18 -4.49 9.52
N ALA A 170 14.50 -4.30 9.57
CA ALA A 170 15.19 -3.65 10.66
C ALA A 170 16.42 -2.93 10.14
N TRP A 171 16.77 -1.81 10.77
CA TRP A 171 18.00 -1.10 10.51
C TRP A 171 18.54 -0.46 11.77
N ALA A 172 19.84 -0.26 11.83
CA ALA A 172 20.49 0.48 12.91
C ALA A 172 21.72 1.24 12.39
N ASN A 173 21.97 2.38 13.00
CA ASN A 173 23.25 3.08 12.98
C ASN A 173 23.81 3.01 14.39
N ILE A 174 24.94 2.36 14.56
CA ILE A 174 25.53 2.09 15.87
C ILE A 174 26.93 2.66 15.99
N ASN A 175 27.33 2.93 17.24
CA ASN A 175 28.69 3.20 17.65
C ASN A 175 29.15 2.03 18.53
N GLN A 176 30.29 1.42 18.20
CA GLN A 176 30.88 0.35 19.00
C GLN A 176 31.98 0.86 19.96
N THR A 177 32.52 2.08 19.75
CA THR A 177 33.61 2.60 20.56
C THR A 177 33.14 3.01 21.96
N SER A 178 33.95 2.75 22.96
CA SER A 178 33.66 3.02 24.39
C SER A 178 32.45 2.24 24.86
N THR A 179 31.35 2.89 25.22
CA THR A 179 30.06 2.25 25.50
C THR A 179 29.29 2.16 24.19
N GLN A 180 28.98 0.94 23.75
CA GLN A 180 28.21 0.74 22.52
C GLN A 180 26.85 1.41 22.62
N ALA A 181 26.44 2.09 21.53
CA ALA A 181 25.21 2.86 21.50
C ALA A 181 24.54 2.85 20.13
N ILE A 182 23.22 2.84 20.13
CA ILE A 182 22.40 3.10 18.96
C ILE A 182 22.33 4.62 18.74
N LYS A 183 22.74 5.09 17.55
CA LYS A 183 22.56 6.48 17.11
C LYS A 183 21.18 6.70 16.46
N GLY A 184 20.62 5.68 15.85
CA GLY A 184 19.29 5.64 15.26
C GLY A 184 18.96 4.23 14.82
N SER A 185 17.68 3.86 14.85
CA SER A 185 17.23 2.53 14.43
C SER A 185 15.74 2.49 14.07
N GLY A 186 15.34 1.44 13.37
CA GLY A 186 13.97 1.02 13.14
C GLY A 186 13.89 -0.50 13.18
N GLY A 187 12.88 -1.07 13.86
CA GLY A 187 12.74 -2.51 14.01
C GLY A 187 13.79 -3.17 14.93
N VAL A 188 14.58 -2.39 15.67
CA VAL A 188 15.62 -2.83 16.61
C VAL A 188 15.24 -2.42 18.02
N SER A 189 15.27 -3.36 18.96
CA SER A 189 14.93 -3.13 20.37
C SER A 189 16.14 -2.71 21.20
N SER A 190 17.33 -3.27 20.94
CA SER A 190 18.56 -2.99 21.65
C SER A 190 19.78 -3.50 20.87
N ILE A 191 20.97 -3.16 21.37
CA ILE A 191 22.22 -3.82 20.98
C ILE A 191 22.87 -4.44 22.20
N THR A 192 23.66 -5.49 21.99
CA THR A 192 24.45 -6.15 23.04
C THR A 192 25.89 -6.18 22.60
N ASP A 193 26.78 -5.62 23.45
CA ASP A 193 28.22 -5.73 23.27
C ASP A 193 28.65 -7.17 23.57
N THR A 194 29.21 -7.85 22.58
CA THR A 194 29.69 -9.23 22.71
C THR A 194 31.22 -9.33 22.65
N GLY A 195 31.89 -8.20 22.53
CA GLY A 195 33.34 -8.10 22.52
C GLY A 195 33.88 -7.08 21.53
N VAL A 196 35.21 -6.91 21.51
CA VAL A 196 35.84 -5.96 20.60
C VAL A 196 35.45 -6.25 19.16
N GLY A 197 34.88 -5.25 18.50
CA GLY A 197 34.41 -5.36 17.12
C GLY A 197 33.20 -6.29 16.95
N ALA A 198 32.47 -6.64 18.00
CA ALA A 198 31.34 -7.55 17.94
C ALA A 198 30.10 -6.98 18.64
N THR A 199 28.95 -7.02 17.98
CA THR A 199 27.67 -6.49 18.48
C THR A 199 26.54 -7.36 18.01
N ASP A 200 25.66 -7.76 18.92
CA ASP A 200 24.35 -8.28 18.57
C ASP A 200 23.37 -7.12 18.40
N VAL A 201 22.64 -7.10 17.30
CA VAL A 201 21.55 -6.16 17.01
C VAL A 201 20.23 -6.88 17.22
N ASN A 202 19.58 -6.67 18.36
CA ASN A 202 18.38 -7.38 18.76
C ASN A 202 17.15 -6.79 18.09
N PHE A 203 16.33 -7.62 17.42
CA PHE A 203 15.14 -7.17 16.73
C PHE A 203 13.98 -6.88 17.70
N SER A 204 13.14 -5.90 17.37
CA SER A 204 11.89 -5.64 18.11
C SER A 204 10.85 -6.72 17.88
N THR A 205 10.87 -7.33 16.69
CA THR A 205 10.05 -8.47 16.28
C THR A 205 10.96 -9.44 15.56
N ASN A 206 10.90 -10.71 15.94
CA ASN A 206 11.71 -11.73 15.32
C ASN A 206 11.49 -11.82 13.81
N MET A 207 12.55 -12.10 13.07
CA MET A 207 12.42 -12.48 11.66
C MET A 207 11.67 -13.81 11.56
N PRO A 208 10.94 -14.07 10.48
CA PRO A 208 10.19 -15.32 10.33
C PRO A 208 11.08 -16.55 10.30
N ASP A 209 12.31 -16.39 9.86
CA ASP A 209 13.38 -17.40 9.83
C ASP A 209 14.75 -16.74 9.76
N GLY A 210 15.83 -17.52 9.70
CA GLY A 210 17.20 -17.05 9.55
C GLY A 210 17.63 -16.72 8.11
N ASN A 211 16.72 -16.76 7.12
CA ASN A 211 17.05 -16.52 5.70
C ASN A 211 16.86 -15.04 5.32
N TYR A 212 17.42 -14.12 6.07
CA TYR A 212 17.43 -12.70 5.74
C TYR A 212 18.80 -12.25 5.22
N CYS A 213 18.82 -11.15 4.46
CA CYS A 213 20.05 -10.56 3.95
C CYS A 213 20.46 -9.38 4.83
N THR A 214 21.73 -9.35 5.24
CA THR A 214 22.30 -8.23 5.99
C THR A 214 23.15 -7.37 5.06
N SER A 215 22.80 -6.09 4.91
CA SER A 215 23.61 -5.06 4.26
C SER A 215 24.28 -4.23 5.34
N ILE A 216 25.60 -4.04 5.24
CA ILE A 216 26.39 -3.34 6.25
C ILE A 216 27.34 -2.35 5.58
N SER A 217 27.49 -1.17 6.16
CA SER A 217 28.40 -0.13 5.67
C SER A 217 29.13 0.53 6.84
N PRO A 218 30.46 0.72 6.73
CA PRO A 218 31.21 1.52 7.69
C PRO A 218 30.86 2.99 7.50
N GLY A 219 30.73 3.70 8.61
CA GLY A 219 30.52 5.15 8.62
C GLY A 219 31.73 5.95 9.02
N GLY A 220 32.91 5.33 9.13
CA GLY A 220 34.14 5.97 9.52
C GLY A 220 34.94 6.53 8.32
N SER A 221 35.86 7.46 8.61
CA SER A 221 36.74 8.03 7.59
C SER A 221 37.71 6.96 7.07
N LEU A 222 37.55 6.56 5.83
CA LEU A 222 38.44 5.64 5.13
C LEU A 222 39.78 6.28 4.69
N LEU A 223 40.03 7.55 5.07
CA LEU A 223 41.10 8.36 4.49
C LEU A 223 42.17 8.83 5.52
N SER A 224 42.16 8.27 6.73
CA SER A 224 43.25 8.50 7.64
C SER A 224 44.42 7.60 7.28
N THR A 225 45.65 8.14 7.27
CA THR A 225 46.89 7.38 7.22
C THR A 225 47.00 6.47 8.43
N GLY A 226 46.35 5.32 8.38
CA GLY A 226 46.21 4.38 9.49
C GLY A 226 45.31 3.20 9.10
N ASN A 227 45.07 2.34 10.04
CA ASN A 227 44.31 1.12 9.88
C ASN A 227 42.91 1.35 9.28
N GLN A 228 42.57 0.61 8.25
CA GLN A 228 41.25 0.67 7.63
C GLN A 228 40.27 -0.25 8.36
N GLN A 229 39.06 0.22 8.60
CA GLN A 229 38.02 -0.58 9.25
C GLN A 229 37.05 -1.15 8.22
N PHE A 230 36.77 -2.43 8.34
CA PHE A 230 35.83 -3.16 7.50
C PHE A 230 34.76 -3.80 8.38
N PRO A 231 33.51 -3.34 8.34
CA PRO A 231 32.42 -4.05 8.97
C PRO A 231 32.14 -5.34 8.19
N VAL A 232 31.81 -6.39 8.89
CA VAL A 232 31.41 -7.66 8.33
C VAL A 232 30.12 -8.13 9.03
N ALA A 233 29.17 -8.65 8.29
CA ALA A 233 28.09 -9.41 8.86
C ALA A 233 28.66 -10.79 9.27
N VAL A 234 28.41 -11.20 10.51
CA VAL A 234 28.88 -12.48 11.04
C VAL A 234 27.66 -13.24 11.51
N GLY A 235 27.25 -14.27 10.77
CA GLY A 235 26.28 -15.25 11.26
C GLY A 235 26.86 -16.02 12.44
N ASN A 236 26.05 -16.42 13.38
CA ASN A 236 26.44 -17.32 14.45
C ASN A 236 26.53 -18.72 13.88
N ASP A 237 27.76 -19.26 13.72
CA ASP A 237 28.04 -20.58 13.13
C ASP A 237 27.43 -20.85 11.74
N GLY A 238 27.25 -19.77 10.93
CA GLY A 238 26.70 -19.87 9.57
C GLY A 238 25.18 -19.91 9.51
N VAL A 239 24.46 -19.72 10.61
CA VAL A 239 23.01 -19.60 10.67
C VAL A 239 22.65 -18.25 11.32
N GLU A 240 21.92 -17.41 10.59
CA GLU A 240 21.39 -16.16 11.14
C GLU A 240 20.33 -16.48 12.21
N ALA A 241 20.38 -15.78 13.36
CA ALA A 241 19.38 -15.94 14.40
C ALA A 241 18.10 -15.17 14.06
N VAL A 242 16.94 -15.70 14.43
CA VAL A 242 15.65 -15.05 14.13
C VAL A 242 15.40 -13.80 14.99
N ASP A 243 16.01 -13.71 16.17
CA ASP A 243 15.81 -12.65 17.15
C ASP A 243 16.84 -11.52 17.07
N LYS A 244 17.94 -11.73 16.35
CA LYS A 244 19.03 -10.75 16.24
C LYS A 244 19.90 -10.94 15.00
N GLY A 245 20.56 -9.87 14.57
CA GLY A 245 21.67 -9.90 13.63
C GLY A 245 23.01 -9.76 14.37
N VAL A 246 23.99 -10.57 14.02
CA VAL A 246 25.33 -10.54 14.60
C VAL A 246 26.27 -9.75 13.69
N ILE A 247 26.88 -8.69 14.20
CA ILE A 247 27.71 -7.77 13.46
C ILE A 247 29.14 -7.83 14.00
N GLY A 248 30.08 -7.96 13.06
CA GLY A 248 31.51 -7.79 13.34
C GLY A 248 32.09 -6.56 12.68
N SER A 249 33.14 -5.98 13.25
CA SER A 249 34.01 -5.07 12.56
C SER A 249 35.48 -5.45 12.75
N ARG A 250 36.25 -5.26 11.69
CA ARG A 250 37.66 -5.57 11.67
C ARG A 250 38.44 -4.39 11.12
N GLN A 251 39.67 -4.26 11.56
CA GLN A 251 40.61 -3.31 10.99
C GLN A 251 41.77 -4.09 10.34
N CYS A 252 42.27 -3.54 9.25
CA CYS A 252 43.47 -3.99 8.60
C CYS A 252 44.61 -3.03 8.97
N ASP A 253 45.80 -3.54 9.21
CA ASP A 253 46.99 -2.72 9.38
C ASP A 253 47.44 -2.06 8.05
N ASN A 254 48.42 -1.15 8.13
CA ASN A 254 48.87 -0.34 6.97
C ASN A 254 49.49 -1.14 5.84
N ASP A 255 50.01 -2.31 6.09
CA ASP A 255 50.64 -3.21 5.11
C ASP A 255 49.64 -4.27 4.59
N GLY A 256 48.42 -4.35 5.18
CA GLY A 256 47.36 -5.24 4.69
C GLY A 256 47.52 -6.70 5.11
N ASP A 257 48.47 -6.98 6.00
CA ASP A 257 48.83 -8.35 6.36
C ASP A 257 48.08 -8.89 7.59
N THR A 258 47.49 -8.00 8.44
CA THR A 258 46.86 -8.40 9.68
C THR A 258 45.41 -7.85 9.78
N PHE A 259 44.47 -8.75 9.99
CA PHE A 259 43.07 -8.40 10.29
C PHE A 259 42.74 -8.68 11.75
N ALA A 260 42.44 -7.65 12.51
CA ALA A 260 42.07 -7.76 13.91
C ALA A 260 40.65 -7.23 14.14
N ALA A 261 39.96 -7.81 15.16
CA ALA A 261 38.69 -7.24 15.61
C ALA A 261 38.93 -5.82 16.14
N ALA A 262 38.07 -4.87 15.79
CA ALA A 262 38.18 -3.48 16.22
C ALA A 262 36.82 -2.82 16.26
N ASP A 263 36.60 -1.98 17.28
CA ASP A 263 35.40 -1.20 17.41
C ASP A 263 35.34 -0.06 16.40
N SER A 264 34.21 0.10 15.76
CA SER A 264 33.95 1.17 14.80
C SER A 264 33.10 2.28 15.44
N ALA A 265 33.48 3.54 15.20
CA ALA A 265 32.72 4.70 15.68
C ALA A 265 31.35 4.84 14.99
N GLN A 266 31.16 4.20 13.84
CA GLN A 266 29.89 4.17 13.14
C GLN A 266 29.78 2.95 12.24
N ILE A 267 28.68 2.23 12.35
CA ILE A 267 28.27 1.18 11.43
C ILE A 267 26.81 1.39 11.10
N SER A 268 26.48 1.40 9.82
CA SER A 268 25.11 1.40 9.33
C SER A 268 24.74 0.00 8.83
N ILE A 269 23.62 -0.53 9.29
CA ILE A 269 23.20 -1.90 9.06
C ILE A 269 21.74 -1.89 8.63
N ALA A 270 21.40 -2.75 7.67
CA ALA A 270 20.01 -3.00 7.28
C ALA A 270 19.79 -4.50 7.06
N PHE A 271 18.64 -4.99 7.47
CA PHE A 271 18.21 -6.39 7.39
C PHE A 271 16.97 -6.49 6.50
N PHE A 272 17.05 -7.27 5.44
CA PHE A 272 16.03 -7.42 4.41
C PHE A 272 15.44 -8.83 4.42
N ARG A 273 14.09 -8.90 4.47
CA ARG A 273 13.35 -10.17 4.42
C ARG A 273 11.97 -9.97 3.78
#